data_47d393b2d297b40bebcf71eafd1e0f3b
#
_entry.id   47d393b2d297b40bebcf71eafd1e0f3b
#
_cell.length_a   1.000
_cell.length_b   1.000
_cell.length_c   1.000
_cell.angle_alpha   90.00
_cell.angle_beta   90.00
_cell.angle_gamma   90.00
#
_symmetry.space_group_name_H-M   'P 1'
#
loop_
_entity.id
_entity.type
_entity.pdbx_description
1 polymer ?
#
loop_
_entity_poly.entity_id
_entity_poly.type
_entity_poly.pdbx_seq_one_letter_code
_entity_poly.pdbx_strand_id
1 'polypeptide(L)'
;VNNVERLFRDRPGAIDFADGYLGYLAQVFARIDRDAVASFIAVLERARADGATVFFCGNGGSAATASHFQNDLTRWRTDPMKVVSLTDNVAVITALGNDYGYERIFVMQLEPLLAEGDVVVAISASGNSPNVVQAIEFANERKATSVGLTGFDGGRLGELCEIHVHVPSARGEYGPVEDAHMVLDHLVMSYLWEKWANEVQSEA
;
A
#
# COMPACT_ATOMS: atom_id res chain seq x y z
N VAL A 1 -14.66 8.19 -20.16
CA VAL A 1 -14.20 9.49 -19.63
C VAL A 1 -14.26 9.39 -18.12
N ASN A 2 -13.11 9.43 -17.44
CA ASN A 2 -13.02 9.40 -16.00
C ASN A 2 -13.30 10.80 -15.38
N ASN A 3 -13.33 10.89 -14.05
CA ASN A 3 -13.69 12.16 -13.38
C ASN A 3 -12.63 13.25 -13.59
N VAL A 4 -11.33 12.88 -13.64
CA VAL A 4 -10.23 13.85 -13.87
C VAL A 4 -10.33 14.45 -15.28
N GLU A 5 -10.58 13.60 -16.29
CA GLU A 5 -10.80 14.09 -17.68
C GLU A 5 -12.02 14.98 -17.77
N ARG A 6 -13.10 14.65 -17.05
CA ARG A 6 -14.31 15.50 -16.99
C ARG A 6 -14.03 16.83 -16.33
N LEU A 7 -13.31 16.82 -15.20
CA LEU A 7 -12.88 18.04 -14.51
C LEU A 7 -12.10 18.98 -15.42
N PHE A 8 -11.14 18.45 -16.19
CA PHE A 8 -10.36 19.25 -17.13
C PHE A 8 -11.24 19.82 -18.27
N ARG A 9 -12.17 19.01 -18.78
CA ARG A 9 -13.09 19.48 -19.85
C ARG A 9 -13.99 20.62 -19.39
N ASP A 10 -14.52 20.49 -18.16
CA ASP A 10 -15.48 21.43 -17.60
C ASP A 10 -14.79 22.67 -16.99
N ARG A 11 -13.51 22.53 -16.61
CA ARG A 11 -12.71 23.55 -15.91
C ARG A 11 -11.26 23.57 -16.44
N PRO A 12 -11.03 24.09 -17.65
CA PRO A 12 -9.71 24.04 -18.27
C PRO A 12 -8.69 25.04 -17.70
N GLY A 13 -9.13 26.00 -16.88
CA GLY A 13 -8.26 26.92 -16.15
C GLY A 13 -7.53 26.21 -15.01
N ALA A 14 -6.23 26.44 -14.85
CA ALA A 14 -5.42 25.75 -13.86
C ALA A 14 -5.93 25.90 -12.41
N ILE A 15 -6.42 27.09 -12.04
CA ILE A 15 -6.99 27.36 -10.71
C ILE A 15 -8.31 26.58 -10.53
N ASP A 16 -9.23 26.70 -11.48
CA ASP A 16 -10.52 26.01 -11.41
C ASP A 16 -10.36 24.49 -11.45
N PHE A 17 -9.38 23.98 -12.22
CA PHE A 17 -9.04 22.57 -12.24
C PHE A 17 -8.48 22.12 -10.89
N ALA A 18 -7.56 22.89 -10.27
CA ALA A 18 -6.99 22.58 -8.97
C ALA A 18 -8.07 22.50 -7.88
N ASP A 19 -8.97 23.49 -7.83
CA ASP A 19 -10.10 23.48 -6.89
C ASP A 19 -11.01 22.24 -7.11
N GLY A 20 -11.30 21.94 -8.37
CA GLY A 20 -12.08 20.76 -8.74
C GLY A 20 -11.41 19.45 -8.35
N TYR A 21 -10.09 19.32 -8.57
CA TYR A 21 -9.33 18.13 -8.23
C TYR A 21 -9.28 17.91 -6.72
N LEU A 22 -8.97 18.94 -5.92
CA LEU A 22 -8.96 18.85 -4.45
C LEU A 22 -10.35 18.50 -3.90
N GLY A 23 -11.41 19.09 -4.46
CA GLY A 23 -12.80 18.74 -4.12
C GLY A 23 -13.15 17.28 -4.47
N TYR A 24 -12.62 16.77 -5.58
CA TYR A 24 -12.78 15.36 -5.96
C TYR A 24 -12.02 14.41 -5.03
N LEU A 25 -10.78 14.74 -4.64
CA LEU A 25 -10.04 13.95 -3.65
C LEU A 25 -10.81 13.81 -2.33
N ALA A 26 -11.40 14.89 -1.83
CA ALA A 26 -12.23 14.84 -0.63
C ALA A 26 -13.41 13.84 -0.75
N GLN A 27 -14.04 13.76 -1.94
CA GLN A 27 -15.09 12.78 -2.22
C GLN A 27 -14.54 11.34 -2.29
N VAL A 28 -13.34 11.13 -2.85
CA VAL A 28 -12.66 9.82 -2.88
C VAL A 28 -12.39 9.35 -1.46
N PHE A 29 -11.78 10.19 -0.63
CA PHE A 29 -11.47 9.88 0.77
C PHE A 29 -12.72 9.55 1.60
N ALA A 30 -13.83 10.25 1.35
CA ALA A 30 -15.10 10.01 2.06
C ALA A 30 -15.65 8.59 1.83
N ARG A 31 -15.30 7.93 0.72
CA ARG A 31 -15.80 6.61 0.32
C ARG A 31 -14.91 5.43 0.73
N ILE A 32 -13.71 5.70 1.25
CA ILE A 32 -12.83 4.63 1.75
C ILE A 32 -13.48 3.96 2.96
N ASP A 33 -13.50 2.64 2.98
CA ASP A 33 -14.02 1.85 4.10
C ASP A 33 -13.10 1.97 5.33
N ARG A 34 -13.64 2.51 6.43
CA ARG A 34 -12.90 2.71 7.69
C ARG A 34 -12.65 1.41 8.43
N ASP A 35 -13.51 0.40 8.28
CA ASP A 35 -13.33 -0.90 8.92
C ASP A 35 -12.18 -1.66 8.26
N ALA A 36 -12.02 -1.55 6.94
CA ALA A 36 -10.86 -2.07 6.22
C ALA A 36 -9.55 -1.39 6.65
N VAL A 37 -9.57 -0.07 6.84
CA VAL A 37 -8.39 0.68 7.37
C VAL A 37 -8.06 0.24 8.79
N ALA A 38 -9.06 0.10 9.67
CA ALA A 38 -8.86 -0.37 11.03
C ALA A 38 -8.29 -1.81 11.06
N SER A 39 -8.76 -2.68 10.17
CA SER A 39 -8.24 -4.04 10.00
C SER A 39 -6.78 -4.05 9.57
N PHE A 40 -6.40 -3.17 8.64
CA PHE A 40 -5.00 -3.00 8.23
C PHE A 40 -4.12 -2.52 9.39
N ILE A 41 -4.56 -1.52 10.16
CA ILE A 41 -3.85 -1.05 11.36
C ILE A 41 -3.66 -2.21 12.35
N ALA A 42 -4.70 -2.99 12.63
CA ALA A 42 -4.64 -4.11 13.56
C ALA A 42 -3.63 -5.19 13.11
N VAL A 43 -3.48 -5.42 11.80
CA VAL A 43 -2.44 -6.31 11.27
C VAL A 43 -1.04 -5.77 11.54
N LEU A 44 -0.79 -4.48 11.35
CA LEU A 44 0.50 -3.87 11.64
C LEU A 44 0.84 -3.93 13.13
N GLU A 45 -0.13 -3.68 14.02
CA GLU A 45 0.05 -3.81 15.46
C GLU A 45 0.41 -5.24 15.87
N ARG A 46 -0.29 -6.23 15.30
CA ARG A 46 -0.02 -7.64 15.55
C ARG A 46 1.37 -8.04 15.03
N ALA A 47 1.73 -7.62 13.80
CA ALA A 47 3.04 -7.90 13.25
C ALA A 47 4.17 -7.33 14.11
N ARG A 48 3.99 -6.12 14.67
CA ARG A 48 4.93 -5.54 15.65
C ARG A 48 5.04 -6.40 16.90
N ALA A 49 3.91 -6.74 17.52
CA ALA A 49 3.86 -7.52 18.77
C ALA A 49 4.49 -8.91 18.60
N ASP A 50 4.29 -9.57 17.46
CA ASP A 50 4.79 -10.90 17.16
C ASP A 50 6.24 -10.87 16.60
N GLY A 51 6.79 -9.68 16.33
CA GLY A 51 8.11 -9.52 15.70
C GLY A 51 8.16 -10.04 14.27
N ALA A 52 7.01 -10.10 13.59
CA ALA A 52 6.88 -10.49 12.19
C ALA A 52 7.42 -9.40 11.25
N THR A 53 7.80 -9.80 10.03
CA THR A 53 8.25 -8.87 9.00
C THR A 53 7.08 -8.41 8.14
N VAL A 54 7.01 -7.12 7.83
CA VAL A 54 6.03 -6.54 6.90
C VAL A 54 6.74 -6.19 5.59
N PHE A 55 6.37 -6.86 4.52
CA PHE A 55 6.90 -6.62 3.18
C PHE A 55 5.93 -5.75 2.37
N PHE A 56 6.46 -4.71 1.73
CA PHE A 56 5.69 -3.86 0.83
C PHE A 56 6.15 -4.04 -0.62
N CYS A 57 5.19 -4.10 -1.56
CA CYS A 57 5.49 -4.13 -2.99
C CYS A 57 4.49 -3.29 -3.79
N GLY A 58 4.95 -2.75 -4.91
CA GLY A 58 4.16 -1.93 -5.83
C GLY A 58 4.99 -1.45 -7.01
N ASN A 59 4.36 -0.85 -8.00
CA ASN A 59 5.02 -0.31 -9.18
C ASN A 59 4.82 1.21 -9.29
N GLY A 60 5.77 1.93 -9.88
CA GLY A 60 5.64 3.38 -10.12
C GLY A 60 5.34 4.18 -8.86
N GLY A 61 4.25 4.94 -8.83
CA GLY A 61 3.82 5.69 -7.64
C GLY A 61 3.53 4.78 -6.45
N SER A 62 2.99 3.58 -6.68
CA SER A 62 2.80 2.56 -5.63
C SER A 62 4.13 2.06 -5.06
N ALA A 63 5.23 2.03 -5.84
CA ALA A 63 6.56 1.73 -5.32
C ALA A 63 7.07 2.85 -4.41
N ALA A 64 6.83 4.11 -4.78
CA ALA A 64 7.17 5.24 -3.92
C ALA A 64 6.42 5.19 -2.58
N THR A 65 5.13 4.85 -2.59
CA THR A 65 4.33 4.64 -1.38
C THR A 65 4.85 3.46 -0.54
N ALA A 66 5.26 2.35 -1.17
CA ALA A 66 5.86 1.20 -0.47
C ALA A 66 7.15 1.60 0.28
N SER A 67 8.03 2.36 -0.37
CA SER A 67 9.25 2.91 0.23
C SER A 67 8.94 3.89 1.37
N HIS A 68 7.88 4.69 1.22
CA HIS A 68 7.46 5.64 2.24
C HIS A 68 6.95 4.94 3.50
N PHE A 69 6.10 3.93 3.36
CA PHE A 69 5.67 3.07 4.48
C PHE A 69 6.86 2.45 5.22
N GLN A 70 7.85 1.92 4.50
CA GLN A 70 9.07 1.40 5.14
C GLN A 70 9.76 2.49 5.96
N ASN A 71 9.99 3.68 5.38
CA ASN A 71 10.62 4.78 6.10
C ASN A 71 9.87 5.12 7.39
N ASP A 72 8.56 5.23 7.32
CA ASP A 72 7.75 5.68 8.45
C ASP A 72 7.62 4.63 9.54
N LEU A 73 7.36 3.37 9.17
CA LEU A 73 7.19 2.25 10.12
C LEU A 73 8.49 1.84 10.82
N THR A 74 9.66 2.06 10.19
CA THR A 74 10.97 1.72 10.80
C THR A 74 11.53 2.79 11.74
N ARG A 75 10.96 3.99 11.75
CA ARG A 75 11.50 5.12 12.53
C ARG A 75 11.16 5.08 14.02
N TRP A 76 10.30 4.19 14.47
CA TRP A 76 9.97 4.06 15.89
C TRP A 76 11.16 3.56 16.69
N ARG A 77 11.58 4.33 17.74
CA ARG A 77 12.86 4.12 18.40
C ARG A 77 12.86 3.05 19.47
N THR A 78 11.73 2.83 20.16
CA THR A 78 11.67 1.97 21.34
C THR A 78 11.42 0.51 21.02
N ASP A 79 10.74 0.23 19.90
CA ASP A 79 10.43 -1.11 19.43
C ASP A 79 10.14 -1.06 17.92
N PRO A 80 11.19 -0.99 17.08
CA PRO A 80 11.03 -0.79 15.64
C PRO A 80 10.43 -2.02 14.97
N MET A 81 9.50 -1.79 14.05
CA MET A 81 8.96 -2.85 13.20
C MET A 81 10.02 -3.32 12.19
N LYS A 82 9.97 -4.61 11.86
CA LYS A 82 10.72 -5.16 10.74
C LYS A 82 9.94 -4.91 9.45
N VAL A 83 10.36 -3.94 8.67
CA VAL A 83 9.68 -3.55 7.42
C VAL A 83 10.67 -3.59 6.26
N VAL A 84 10.26 -4.17 5.14
CA VAL A 84 11.05 -4.30 3.92
C VAL A 84 10.23 -3.84 2.72
N SER A 85 10.68 -2.79 2.06
CA SER A 85 10.18 -2.44 0.72
C SER A 85 10.94 -3.25 -0.33
N LEU A 86 10.23 -4.07 -1.07
CA LEU A 86 10.79 -4.86 -2.17
C LEU A 86 11.10 -4.00 -3.41
N THR A 87 10.85 -2.69 -3.33
CA THR A 87 11.02 -1.74 -4.43
C THR A 87 12.32 -0.96 -4.36
N ASP A 88 13.08 -1.03 -3.26
CA ASP A 88 14.18 -0.10 -3.00
C ASP A 88 15.52 -0.55 -3.57
N ASN A 89 15.72 -1.85 -3.75
CA ASN A 89 16.97 -2.36 -4.31
C ASN A 89 16.92 -2.43 -5.84
N VAL A 90 17.29 -1.33 -6.48
CA VAL A 90 17.30 -1.19 -7.95
C VAL A 90 18.14 -2.27 -8.63
N ALA A 91 19.28 -2.66 -8.06
CA ALA A 91 20.13 -3.70 -8.63
C ALA A 91 19.43 -5.08 -8.64
N VAL A 92 18.73 -5.43 -7.56
CA VAL A 92 17.95 -6.66 -7.46
C VAL A 92 16.79 -6.64 -8.46
N ILE A 93 15.99 -5.57 -8.49
CA ILE A 93 14.85 -5.45 -9.40
C ILE A 93 15.28 -5.57 -10.85
N THR A 94 16.35 -4.87 -11.24
CA THR A 94 16.83 -4.88 -12.64
C THR A 94 17.44 -6.22 -13.04
N ALA A 95 18.19 -6.88 -12.16
CA ALA A 95 18.73 -8.21 -12.40
C ALA A 95 17.60 -9.26 -12.54
N LEU A 96 16.69 -9.32 -11.56
CA LEU A 96 15.56 -10.25 -11.60
C LEU A 96 14.65 -10.00 -12.81
N GLY A 97 14.37 -8.73 -13.12
CA GLY A 97 13.56 -8.37 -14.28
C GLY A 97 14.20 -8.78 -15.61
N ASN A 98 15.55 -8.65 -15.75
CA ASN A 98 16.29 -9.05 -16.93
C ASN A 98 16.37 -10.58 -17.09
N ASP A 99 16.61 -11.30 -15.99
CA ASP A 99 16.95 -12.73 -16.04
C ASP A 99 15.71 -13.62 -15.97
N TYR A 100 14.63 -13.18 -15.28
CA TYR A 100 13.46 -14.03 -14.96
C TYR A 100 12.12 -13.40 -15.37
N GLY A 101 12.11 -12.16 -15.84
CA GLY A 101 10.90 -11.41 -16.19
C GLY A 101 10.40 -10.51 -15.08
N TYR A 102 9.78 -9.40 -15.49
CA TYR A 102 9.31 -8.36 -14.56
C TYR A 102 8.20 -8.86 -13.62
N GLU A 103 7.44 -9.85 -14.03
CA GLU A 103 6.37 -10.46 -13.23
C GLU A 103 6.90 -11.22 -12.01
N ARG A 104 8.19 -11.59 -11.98
CA ARG A 104 8.79 -12.37 -10.91
C ARG A 104 9.59 -11.56 -9.88
N ILE A 105 9.78 -10.25 -10.11
CA ILE A 105 10.70 -9.43 -9.30
C ILE A 105 10.38 -9.41 -7.80
N PHE A 106 9.11 -9.50 -7.40
CA PHE A 106 8.73 -9.49 -5.99
C PHE A 106 8.71 -10.89 -5.39
N VAL A 107 8.16 -11.89 -6.09
CA VAL A 107 8.15 -13.28 -5.61
C VAL A 107 9.56 -13.77 -5.32
N MET A 108 10.50 -13.55 -6.24
CA MET A 108 11.87 -14.01 -6.06
C MET A 108 12.63 -13.34 -4.90
N GLN A 109 12.21 -12.14 -4.51
CA GLN A 109 12.72 -11.51 -3.30
C GLN A 109 12.04 -12.07 -2.03
N LEU A 110 10.77 -12.46 -2.11
CA LEU A 110 10.04 -13.09 -0.99
C LEU A 110 10.48 -14.52 -0.73
N GLU A 111 10.84 -15.30 -1.77
CA GLU A 111 11.22 -16.71 -1.65
C GLU A 111 12.23 -17.00 -0.53
N PRO A 112 13.34 -16.26 -0.38
CA PRO A 112 14.32 -16.48 0.69
C PRO A 112 13.98 -15.79 2.02
N LEU A 113 13.00 -14.88 2.06
CA LEU A 113 12.77 -13.99 3.20
C LEU A 113 11.48 -14.26 3.95
N LEU A 114 10.41 -14.65 3.22
CA LEU A 114 9.06 -14.74 3.77
C LEU A 114 8.87 -15.96 4.64
N ALA A 115 8.40 -15.75 5.86
CA ALA A 115 8.04 -16.79 6.83
C ALA A 115 6.51 -16.82 7.07
N GLU A 116 6.02 -17.92 7.61
CA GLU A 116 4.64 -18.03 8.12
C GLU A 116 4.42 -17.01 9.24
N GLY A 117 3.32 -16.26 9.16
CA GLY A 117 2.96 -15.19 10.10
C GLY A 117 3.47 -13.80 9.71
N ASP A 118 4.34 -13.69 8.71
CA ASP A 118 4.71 -12.39 8.13
C ASP A 118 3.53 -11.73 7.41
N VAL A 119 3.71 -10.48 7.00
CA VAL A 119 2.70 -9.70 6.29
C VAL A 119 3.23 -9.25 4.94
N VAL A 120 2.43 -9.39 3.88
CA VAL A 120 2.74 -8.83 2.56
C VAL A 120 1.66 -7.82 2.17
N VAL A 121 2.08 -6.56 2.01
CA VAL A 121 1.23 -5.44 1.59
C VAL A 121 1.49 -5.13 0.13
N ALA A 122 0.51 -5.37 -0.70
CA ALA A 122 0.53 -5.14 -2.13
C ALA A 122 -0.18 -3.84 -2.50
N ILE A 123 0.51 -2.91 -3.14
CA ILE A 123 -0.04 -1.62 -3.55
C ILE A 123 -0.16 -1.59 -5.07
N SER A 124 -1.38 -1.47 -5.58
CA SER A 124 -1.64 -1.39 -7.03
C SER A 124 -2.96 -0.71 -7.33
N ALA A 125 -2.93 0.44 -7.99
CA ALA A 125 -4.14 1.17 -8.37
C ALA A 125 -5.12 0.31 -9.19
N SER A 126 -4.62 -0.54 -10.09
CA SER A 126 -5.47 -1.44 -10.89
C SER A 126 -5.81 -2.75 -10.18
N GLY A 127 -5.07 -3.13 -9.15
CA GLY A 127 -5.18 -4.43 -8.50
C GLY A 127 -4.81 -5.64 -9.40
N ASN A 128 -4.23 -5.39 -10.58
CA ASN A 128 -4.03 -6.42 -11.62
C ASN A 128 -2.57 -6.52 -12.13
N SER A 129 -1.62 -5.81 -11.54
CA SER A 129 -0.21 -5.91 -11.95
C SER A 129 0.34 -7.31 -11.69
N PRO A 130 0.82 -8.05 -12.71
CA PRO A 130 1.16 -9.47 -12.57
C PRO A 130 2.19 -9.77 -11.49
N ASN A 131 3.23 -8.93 -11.35
CA ASN A 131 4.27 -9.08 -10.33
C ASN A 131 3.71 -8.90 -8.91
N VAL A 132 2.75 -8.00 -8.72
CA VAL A 132 2.11 -7.75 -7.42
C VAL A 132 1.11 -8.85 -7.08
N VAL A 133 0.34 -9.31 -8.07
CA VAL A 133 -0.60 -10.44 -7.92
C VAL A 133 0.14 -11.72 -7.54
N GLN A 134 1.24 -12.06 -8.23
CA GLN A 134 2.05 -13.23 -7.91
C GLN A 134 2.66 -13.15 -6.50
N ALA A 135 3.06 -11.96 -6.05
CA ALA A 135 3.57 -11.78 -4.68
C ALA A 135 2.50 -12.13 -3.63
N ILE A 136 1.24 -11.75 -3.85
CA ILE A 136 0.13 -12.08 -2.95
C ILE A 136 -0.25 -13.57 -3.03
N GLU A 137 -0.29 -14.15 -4.22
CA GLU A 137 -0.52 -15.59 -4.37
C GLU A 137 0.53 -16.40 -3.60
N PHE A 138 1.80 -16.04 -3.73
CA PHE A 138 2.90 -16.66 -2.99
C PHE A 138 2.79 -16.43 -1.46
N ALA A 139 2.41 -15.23 -1.02
CA ALA A 139 2.19 -14.92 0.39
C ALA A 139 1.10 -15.83 1.00
N ASN A 140 -0.02 -15.97 0.30
CA ASN A 140 -1.13 -16.82 0.73
C ASN A 140 -0.72 -18.31 0.82
N GLU A 141 0.06 -18.81 -0.16
CA GLU A 141 0.61 -20.19 -0.13
C GLU A 141 1.53 -20.41 1.08
N ARG A 142 2.25 -19.38 1.51
CA ARG A 142 3.17 -19.41 2.66
C ARG A 142 2.50 -19.08 4.00
N LYS A 143 1.18 -18.86 4.00
CA LYS A 143 0.39 -18.50 5.18
C LYS A 143 0.85 -17.19 5.85
N ALA A 144 1.34 -16.27 5.05
CA ALA A 144 1.53 -14.89 5.45
C ALA A 144 0.22 -14.12 5.30
N THR A 145 -0.03 -13.12 6.16
CA THR A 145 -1.21 -12.26 6.03
C THR A 145 -1.07 -11.37 4.81
N SER A 146 -2.05 -11.37 3.92
CA SER A 146 -2.04 -10.57 2.70
C SER A 146 -2.95 -9.34 2.81
N VAL A 147 -2.40 -8.17 2.43
CA VAL A 147 -3.10 -6.88 2.43
C VAL A 147 -3.01 -6.26 1.05
N GLY A 148 -4.13 -5.84 0.48
CA GLY A 148 -4.19 -5.12 -0.79
C GLY A 148 -4.63 -3.67 -0.61
N LEU A 149 -3.80 -2.71 -1.05
CA LEU A 149 -4.20 -1.32 -1.23
C LEU A 149 -4.48 -1.11 -2.71
N THR A 150 -5.74 -0.88 -3.09
CA THR A 150 -6.15 -0.83 -4.50
C THR A 150 -6.99 0.38 -4.84
N GLY A 151 -7.17 0.61 -6.14
CA GLY A 151 -8.10 1.57 -6.69
C GLY A 151 -9.05 0.93 -7.69
N PHE A 152 -9.65 1.72 -8.54
CA PHE A 152 -10.57 1.37 -9.63
C PHE A 152 -11.69 0.43 -9.18
N ASP A 153 -11.66 -0.82 -9.63
CA ASP A 153 -12.58 -1.90 -9.27
C ASP A 153 -12.00 -2.92 -8.28
N GLY A 154 -10.78 -2.67 -7.78
CA GLY A 154 -10.07 -3.56 -6.85
C GLY A 154 -9.24 -4.64 -7.54
N GLY A 155 -9.59 -5.02 -8.75
CA GLY A 155 -8.91 -6.03 -9.54
C GLY A 155 -8.73 -7.37 -8.83
N ARG A 156 -7.77 -8.15 -9.29
CA ARG A 156 -7.44 -9.47 -8.73
C ARG A 156 -6.99 -9.42 -7.27
N LEU A 157 -6.32 -8.35 -6.84
CA LEU A 157 -5.91 -8.20 -5.43
C LEU A 157 -7.11 -8.13 -4.49
N GLY A 158 -8.23 -7.49 -4.92
CA GLY A 158 -9.45 -7.42 -4.12
C GLY A 158 -10.09 -8.77 -3.82
N GLU A 159 -9.82 -9.79 -4.67
CA GLU A 159 -10.29 -11.16 -4.48
C GLU A 159 -9.33 -12.02 -3.67
N LEU A 160 -8.01 -11.74 -3.75
CA LEU A 160 -6.96 -12.59 -3.19
C LEU A 160 -6.55 -12.21 -1.78
N CYS A 161 -6.59 -10.91 -1.45
CA CYS A 161 -6.08 -10.42 -0.17
C CYS A 161 -7.06 -10.71 0.97
N GLU A 162 -6.50 -11.11 2.12
CA GLU A 162 -7.26 -11.28 3.37
C GLU A 162 -7.85 -9.95 3.83
N ILE A 163 -7.08 -8.85 3.68
CA ILE A 163 -7.53 -7.49 3.97
C ILE A 163 -7.43 -6.66 2.71
N HIS A 164 -8.52 -5.99 2.36
CA HIS A 164 -8.61 -5.17 1.15
C HIS A 164 -9.01 -3.74 1.49
N VAL A 165 -8.05 -2.81 1.44
CA VAL A 165 -8.30 -1.37 1.57
C VAL A 165 -8.48 -0.80 0.16
N HIS A 166 -9.72 -0.52 -0.20
CA HIS A 166 -10.10 -0.09 -1.53
C HIS A 166 -10.35 1.41 -1.60
N VAL A 167 -9.76 2.06 -2.61
CA VAL A 167 -10.03 3.46 -2.99
C VAL A 167 -10.97 3.49 -4.18
N PRO A 168 -12.29 3.69 -3.96
CA PRO A 168 -13.29 3.69 -5.03
C PRO A 168 -13.05 4.83 -6.03
N SER A 169 -12.64 4.51 -7.26
CA SER A 169 -12.27 5.47 -8.30
C SER A 169 -12.59 4.92 -9.69
N ALA A 170 -12.65 5.78 -10.69
CA ALA A 170 -12.83 5.32 -12.05
C ALA A 170 -11.50 4.80 -12.63
N ARG A 171 -11.60 3.84 -13.56
CA ARG A 171 -10.44 3.29 -14.24
C ARG A 171 -9.61 4.40 -14.92
N GLY A 172 -8.30 4.39 -14.70
CA GLY A 172 -7.38 5.38 -15.25
C GLY A 172 -7.12 6.59 -14.34
N GLU A 173 -7.76 6.68 -13.18
CA GLU A 173 -7.55 7.75 -12.20
C GLU A 173 -6.37 7.42 -11.27
N TYR A 174 -5.19 7.20 -11.85
CA TYR A 174 -3.99 6.83 -11.08
C TYR A 174 -3.62 7.88 -10.04
N GLY A 175 -3.59 9.17 -10.39
CA GLY A 175 -3.25 10.25 -9.46
C GLY A 175 -4.11 10.24 -8.20
N PRO A 176 -5.45 10.34 -8.29
CA PRO A 176 -6.33 10.28 -7.12
C PRO A 176 -6.18 9.02 -6.25
N VAL A 177 -5.86 7.87 -6.86
CA VAL A 177 -5.63 6.62 -6.12
C VAL A 177 -4.29 6.65 -5.40
N GLU A 178 -3.23 7.08 -6.07
CA GLU A 178 -1.88 7.19 -5.48
C GLU A 178 -1.84 8.24 -4.38
N ASP A 179 -2.52 9.39 -4.56
CA ASP A 179 -2.71 10.40 -3.52
C ASP A 179 -3.40 9.80 -2.28
N ALA A 180 -4.46 9.00 -2.51
CA ALA A 180 -5.19 8.36 -1.43
C ALA A 180 -4.34 7.30 -0.71
N HIS A 181 -3.54 6.51 -1.42
CA HIS A 181 -2.63 5.53 -0.80
C HIS A 181 -1.58 6.22 0.07
N MET A 182 -1.03 7.38 -0.35
CA MET A 182 -0.10 8.16 0.45
C MET A 182 -0.79 8.79 1.68
N VAL A 183 -2.03 9.26 1.54
CA VAL A 183 -2.82 9.74 2.68
C VAL A 183 -3.12 8.61 3.66
N LEU A 184 -3.38 7.39 3.19
CA LEU A 184 -3.57 6.21 4.05
C LEU A 184 -2.30 5.85 4.81
N ASP A 185 -1.11 5.97 4.20
CA ASP A 185 0.16 5.81 4.89
C ASP A 185 0.25 6.78 6.07
N HIS A 186 0.13 8.07 5.82
CA HIS A 186 0.22 9.09 6.86
C HIS A 186 -0.86 8.96 7.95
N LEU A 187 -2.07 8.54 7.58
CA LEU A 187 -3.17 8.28 8.53
C LEU A 187 -2.80 7.14 9.47
N VAL A 188 -2.38 6.00 8.90
CA VAL A 188 -1.96 4.80 9.65
C VAL A 188 -0.80 5.14 10.58
N MET A 189 0.22 5.82 10.07
CA MET A 189 1.38 6.22 10.86
C MET A 189 1.05 7.20 11.96
N SER A 190 0.23 8.22 11.69
CA SER A 190 -0.20 9.17 12.72
C SER A 190 -0.92 8.48 13.86
N TYR A 191 -1.82 7.53 13.53
CA TYR A 191 -2.54 6.76 14.55
C TYR A 191 -1.60 5.87 15.37
N LEU A 192 -0.72 5.12 14.71
CA LEU A 192 0.20 4.20 15.39
C LEU A 192 1.20 4.95 16.27
N TRP A 193 1.73 6.09 15.82
CA TRP A 193 2.66 6.88 16.61
C TRP A 193 2.03 7.43 17.88
N GLU A 194 0.83 8.00 17.79
CA GLU A 194 0.12 8.49 18.98
C GLU A 194 -0.21 7.35 19.96
N LYS A 195 -0.65 6.20 19.44
CA LYS A 195 -0.96 5.03 20.25
C LYS A 195 0.29 4.53 20.98
N TRP A 196 1.36 4.28 20.27
CA TRP A 196 2.62 3.76 20.84
C TRP A 196 3.31 4.75 21.77
N ALA A 197 3.23 6.04 21.51
CA ALA A 197 3.74 7.06 22.42
C ALA A 197 3.02 7.04 23.78
N ASN A 198 1.71 6.80 23.77
CA ASN A 198 0.91 6.69 24.99
C ASN A 198 1.19 5.37 25.77
N GLU A 199 1.47 4.27 25.08
CA GLU A 199 1.88 3.00 25.70
C GLU A 199 3.16 3.19 26.53
N VAL A 200 4.20 3.80 25.93
CA VAL A 200 5.49 4.06 26.63
C VAL A 200 5.32 4.97 27.85
N GLN A 201 4.42 5.96 27.79
CA GLN A 201 4.17 6.85 28.93
C GLN A 201 3.39 6.17 30.07
N SER A 202 2.59 5.16 29.77
CA SER A 202 1.82 4.41 30.77
C SER A 202 2.64 3.38 31.54
N GLU A 203 3.81 3.00 31.01
CA GLU A 203 4.74 2.02 31.60
C GLU A 203 5.89 2.70 32.39
N ALA A 204 6.02 4.03 32.33
CA ALA A 204 7.06 4.83 33.00
C ALA A 204 6.56 5.44 34.30
#